data_6ead6856345d54f9a33ac7f6a99be25e
#
_entry.id   6ead6856345d54f9a33ac7f6a99be25e
#
_cell.length_a   1.000
_cell.length_b   1.000
_cell.length_c   1.000
_cell.angle_alpha   90.00
_cell.angle_beta   90.00
_cell.angle_gamma   90.00
#
_symmetry.space_group_name_H-M   'P 1'
#
loop_
_entity.id
_entity.type
_entity.pdbx_description
1 polymer ?
#
loop_
_entity_poly.entity_id
_entity_poly.type
_entity_poly.pdbx_seq_one_letter_code
_entity_poly.pdbx_strand_id
1 'polypeptide(L)'
;MTSFPHLETDRLKLRSIENSDAVKLFEYFSNREVTKYYGMDSFKTLEEAETLIHTFQIGYQSNKLIRWGIELKETNELIGTCGFHALSQKYKRAEVGYEISHLHWKKGYATEAIKTILDFGFEEMEMIRIGAVVLLANSPSRRVLAPLGFKEEGMLRNYIIQDNIPCDVIMHSLLKEEWIKSSYR
;
A
#
# COMPACT_ATOMS: atom_id res chain seq x y z
N MET A 1 -10.14 10.53 -20.00
CA MET A 1 -9.57 9.98 -18.75
C MET A 1 -9.92 8.51 -18.72
N THR A 2 -8.93 7.64 -18.62
CA THR A 2 -9.16 6.21 -18.39
C THR A 2 -9.82 6.04 -17.02
N SER A 3 -10.84 5.19 -16.90
CA SER A 3 -11.49 4.88 -15.62
C SER A 3 -10.45 4.36 -14.62
N PHE A 4 -10.70 4.55 -13.31
CA PHE A 4 -9.85 3.96 -12.28
C PHE A 4 -9.80 2.43 -12.45
N PRO A 5 -8.63 1.80 -12.44
CA PRO A 5 -8.51 0.36 -12.64
C PRO A 5 -9.09 -0.40 -11.44
N HIS A 6 -10.04 -1.28 -11.70
CA HIS A 6 -10.59 -2.21 -10.73
C HIS A 6 -9.89 -3.56 -10.89
N LEU A 7 -9.42 -4.14 -9.76
CA LEU A 7 -8.75 -5.43 -9.74
C LEU A 7 -9.50 -6.36 -8.79
N GLU A 8 -9.45 -7.64 -9.06
CA GLU A 8 -10.14 -8.63 -8.24
C GLU A 8 -9.24 -9.84 -7.95
N THR A 9 -9.46 -10.44 -6.79
CA THR A 9 -8.90 -11.72 -6.38
C THR A 9 -10.02 -12.69 -6.03
N ASP A 10 -9.71 -13.85 -5.48
CA ASP A 10 -10.74 -14.77 -4.99
C ASP A 10 -11.59 -14.15 -3.87
N ARG A 11 -10.96 -13.39 -2.95
CA ARG A 11 -11.62 -12.86 -1.74
C ARG A 11 -11.81 -11.34 -1.73
N LEU A 12 -11.08 -10.60 -2.59
CA LEU A 12 -10.98 -9.15 -2.51
C LEU A 12 -11.44 -8.47 -3.80
N LYS A 13 -12.00 -7.27 -3.66
CA LYS A 13 -12.10 -6.26 -4.71
C LYS A 13 -11.17 -5.10 -4.37
N LEU A 14 -10.34 -4.72 -5.32
CA LEU A 14 -9.48 -3.54 -5.22
C LEU A 14 -10.11 -2.45 -6.10
N ARG A 15 -10.67 -1.43 -5.46
CA ARG A 15 -11.48 -0.40 -6.11
C ARG A 15 -11.04 1.00 -5.75
N SER A 16 -11.59 2.00 -6.45
CA SER A 16 -11.45 3.40 -6.02
C SER A 16 -11.96 3.58 -4.59
N ILE A 17 -11.32 4.50 -3.87
CA ILE A 17 -11.75 4.90 -2.52
C ILE A 17 -12.68 6.09 -2.69
N GLU A 18 -13.90 5.95 -2.17
CA GLU A 18 -14.97 6.93 -2.27
C GLU A 18 -15.16 7.70 -0.95
N ASN A 19 -15.79 8.87 -1.01
CA ASN A 19 -16.06 9.66 0.20
C ASN A 19 -16.89 8.89 1.24
N SER A 20 -17.74 7.97 0.80
CA SER A 20 -18.49 7.07 1.68
C SER A 20 -17.62 6.14 2.53
N ASP A 21 -16.36 5.93 2.14
CA ASP A 21 -15.40 5.09 2.87
C ASP A 21 -14.75 5.83 4.07
N ALA A 22 -14.97 7.14 4.22
CA ALA A 22 -14.31 7.97 5.23
C ALA A 22 -14.50 7.43 6.64
N VAL A 23 -15.70 6.97 7.00
CA VAL A 23 -15.98 6.39 8.32
C VAL A 23 -15.13 5.16 8.58
N LYS A 24 -15.01 4.26 7.58
CA LYS A 24 -14.18 3.05 7.72
C LYS A 24 -12.69 3.36 7.78
N LEU A 25 -12.22 4.31 6.97
CA LEU A 25 -10.84 4.79 7.07
C LEU A 25 -10.54 5.37 8.44
N PHE A 26 -11.43 6.22 8.96
CA PHE A 26 -11.30 6.80 10.28
C PHE A 26 -11.26 5.71 11.38
N GLU A 27 -12.15 4.72 11.33
CA GLU A 27 -12.20 3.62 12.30
C GLU A 27 -10.84 2.94 12.49
N TYR A 28 -10.15 2.58 11.42
CA TYR A 28 -8.88 1.87 11.57
C TYR A 28 -7.66 2.78 11.61
N PHE A 29 -7.67 3.98 11.00
CA PHE A 29 -6.57 4.92 11.13
C PHE A 29 -6.54 5.67 12.47
N SER A 30 -7.64 5.71 13.22
CA SER A 30 -7.63 6.18 14.61
C SER A 30 -6.98 5.17 15.57
N ASN A 31 -6.78 3.90 15.14
CA ASN A 31 -6.14 2.89 15.94
C ASN A 31 -4.60 2.97 15.83
N ARG A 32 -3.92 3.23 16.97
CA ARG A 32 -2.47 3.32 17.04
C ARG A 32 -1.75 2.05 16.56
N GLU A 33 -2.32 0.88 16.75
CA GLU A 33 -1.72 -0.37 16.26
C GLU A 33 -1.59 -0.40 14.73
N VAL A 34 -2.50 0.26 14.01
CA VAL A 34 -2.45 0.37 12.54
C VAL A 34 -1.45 1.44 12.11
N THR A 35 -1.45 2.60 12.78
CA THR A 35 -0.65 3.77 12.35
C THR A 35 0.79 3.78 12.84
N LYS A 36 1.13 3.03 13.88
CA LYS A 36 2.48 3.05 14.50
C LYS A 36 3.66 2.81 13.56
N TYR A 37 3.41 2.25 12.37
CA TYR A 37 4.43 2.01 11.35
C TYR A 37 4.09 2.63 9.99
N TYR A 38 3.11 3.53 9.97
CA TYR A 38 2.58 4.07 8.72
C TYR A 38 3.24 5.40 8.29
N GLY A 39 4.01 6.03 9.17
CA GLY A 39 4.63 7.33 8.91
C GLY A 39 3.69 8.53 9.08
N MET A 40 2.57 8.33 9.77
CA MET A 40 1.61 9.39 10.11
C MET A 40 0.99 9.14 11.48
N ASP A 41 0.49 10.20 12.10
CA ASP A 41 -0.22 10.12 13.37
C ASP A 41 -1.59 9.44 13.22
N SER A 42 -2.08 8.84 14.30
CA SER A 42 -3.45 8.31 14.33
C SER A 42 -4.47 9.44 14.18
N PHE A 43 -5.49 9.21 13.37
CA PHE A 43 -6.56 10.17 13.13
C PHE A 43 -7.33 10.48 14.40
N LYS A 44 -7.71 11.74 14.54
CA LYS A 44 -8.49 12.27 15.67
C LYS A 44 -9.88 12.72 15.24
N THR A 45 -10.05 13.01 13.96
CA THR A 45 -11.32 13.49 13.40
C THR A 45 -11.65 12.81 12.07
N LEU A 46 -12.92 12.81 11.70
CA LEU A 46 -13.38 12.24 10.43
C LEU A 46 -12.83 13.02 9.23
N GLU A 47 -12.65 14.34 9.38
CA GLU A 47 -12.13 15.22 8.34
C GLU A 47 -10.70 14.83 7.91
N GLU A 48 -9.92 14.22 8.79
CA GLU A 48 -8.58 13.71 8.44
C GLU A 48 -8.69 12.53 7.46
N ALA A 49 -9.69 11.66 7.63
CA ALA A 49 -9.96 10.57 6.70
C ALA A 49 -10.48 11.10 5.35
N GLU A 50 -11.37 12.09 5.35
CA GLU A 50 -11.86 12.76 4.13
C GLU A 50 -10.71 13.44 3.39
N THR A 51 -9.81 14.11 4.11
CA THR A 51 -8.61 14.75 3.55
C THR A 51 -7.67 13.70 2.91
N LEU A 52 -7.51 12.53 3.55
CA LEU A 52 -6.71 11.45 3.00
C LEU A 52 -7.32 10.92 1.69
N ILE A 53 -8.65 10.72 1.64
CA ILE A 53 -9.34 10.29 0.41
C ILE A 53 -9.11 11.30 -0.70
N HIS A 54 -9.28 12.58 -0.41
CA HIS A 54 -9.04 13.64 -1.39
C HIS A 54 -7.59 13.65 -1.90
N THR A 55 -6.63 13.43 -1.01
CA THR A 55 -5.21 13.28 -1.36
C THR A 55 -4.98 12.12 -2.34
N PHE A 56 -5.63 10.99 -2.12
CA PHE A 56 -5.54 9.85 -3.03
C PHE A 56 -6.15 10.17 -4.41
N GLN A 57 -7.30 10.83 -4.45
CA GLN A 57 -7.97 11.23 -5.68
C GLN A 57 -7.12 12.21 -6.51
N ILE A 58 -6.62 13.27 -5.88
CA ILE A 58 -5.73 14.24 -6.55
C ILE A 58 -4.42 13.57 -7.00
N GLY A 59 -3.85 12.71 -6.16
CA GLY A 59 -2.64 11.99 -6.48
C GLY A 59 -2.79 11.10 -7.71
N TYR A 60 -3.93 10.42 -7.85
CA TYR A 60 -4.26 9.63 -9.04
C TYR A 60 -4.43 10.51 -10.28
N GLN A 61 -5.21 11.60 -10.19
CA GLN A 61 -5.43 12.54 -11.29
C GLN A 61 -4.12 13.17 -11.80
N SER A 62 -3.16 13.39 -10.89
CA SER A 62 -1.85 13.98 -11.21
C SER A 62 -0.78 12.93 -11.55
N ASN A 63 -1.13 11.66 -11.67
CA ASN A 63 -0.22 10.54 -11.91
C ASN A 63 0.96 10.44 -10.91
N LYS A 64 0.74 10.84 -9.66
CA LYS A 64 1.75 10.78 -8.60
C LYS A 64 1.63 9.55 -7.71
N LEU A 65 0.42 9.01 -7.60
CA LEU A 65 0.13 7.79 -6.87
C LEU A 65 -1.11 7.09 -7.46
N ILE A 66 -1.28 5.82 -7.10
CA ILE A 66 -2.52 5.08 -7.29
C ILE A 66 -2.80 4.31 -6.00
N ARG A 67 -4.01 4.46 -5.44
CA ARG A 67 -4.38 3.84 -4.18
C ARG A 67 -5.74 3.17 -4.29
N TRP A 68 -5.77 1.87 -4.05
CA TRP A 68 -6.99 1.06 -4.04
C TRP A 68 -7.49 0.86 -2.61
N GLY A 69 -8.79 0.95 -2.42
CA GLY A 69 -9.47 0.38 -1.26
C GLY A 69 -9.53 -1.13 -1.40
N ILE A 70 -9.22 -1.84 -0.31
CA ILE A 70 -9.30 -3.29 -0.23
C ILE A 70 -10.66 -3.65 0.38
N GLU A 71 -11.57 -4.18 -0.43
CA GLU A 71 -12.91 -4.57 -0.03
C GLU A 71 -13.04 -6.10 0.01
N LEU A 72 -13.63 -6.64 1.07
CA LEU A 72 -13.99 -8.06 1.14
C LEU A 72 -15.20 -8.35 0.24
N LYS A 73 -15.10 -9.33 -0.65
CA LYS A 73 -16.21 -9.76 -1.52
C LYS A 73 -17.41 -10.30 -0.74
N GLU A 74 -17.15 -10.97 0.38
CA GLU A 74 -18.18 -11.60 1.20
C GLU A 74 -19.09 -10.59 1.90
N THR A 75 -18.52 -9.48 2.40
CA THR A 75 -19.24 -8.51 3.24
C THR A 75 -19.39 -7.14 2.61
N ASN A 76 -18.70 -6.87 1.50
CA ASN A 76 -18.50 -5.55 0.89
C ASN A 76 -17.90 -4.52 1.88
N GLU A 77 -17.15 -4.99 2.87
CA GLU A 77 -16.49 -4.15 3.87
C GLU A 77 -15.13 -3.69 3.38
N LEU A 78 -14.84 -2.39 3.47
CA LEU A 78 -13.50 -1.85 3.28
C LEU A 78 -12.65 -2.22 4.49
N ILE A 79 -11.60 -3.03 4.27
CA ILE A 79 -10.72 -3.55 5.33
C ILE A 79 -9.33 -2.94 5.34
N GLY A 80 -8.99 -2.11 4.38
CA GLY A 80 -7.68 -1.48 4.27
C GLY A 80 -7.48 -0.81 2.92
N THR A 81 -6.27 -0.35 2.67
CA THR A 81 -5.88 0.16 1.35
C THR A 81 -4.50 -0.37 0.93
N CYS A 82 -4.23 -0.40 -0.37
CA CYS A 82 -2.92 -0.68 -0.93
C CYS A 82 -2.69 0.15 -2.19
N GLY A 83 -1.44 0.34 -2.58
CA GLY A 83 -1.18 1.09 -3.80
C GLY A 83 0.27 1.46 -4.02
N PHE A 84 0.51 2.28 -5.02
CA PHE A 84 1.81 2.79 -5.39
C PHE A 84 1.88 4.30 -5.16
N HIS A 85 3.02 4.75 -4.64
CA HIS A 85 3.38 6.15 -4.51
C HIS A 85 4.82 6.36 -5.02
N ALA A 86 5.31 7.58 -4.96
CA ALA A 86 6.61 7.95 -5.54
C ALA A 86 6.76 7.46 -7.00
N LEU A 87 5.66 7.52 -7.76
CA LEU A 87 5.62 7.10 -9.15
C LEU A 87 6.58 7.92 -10.00
N SER A 88 7.44 7.25 -10.75
CA SER A 88 8.31 7.85 -11.72
C SER A 88 8.21 7.13 -13.07
N GLN A 89 7.41 7.69 -13.97
CA GLN A 89 7.29 7.17 -15.35
C GLN A 89 8.64 7.16 -16.07
N LYS A 90 9.43 8.22 -15.88
CA LYS A 90 10.77 8.33 -16.50
C LYS A 90 11.69 7.18 -16.12
N TYR A 91 11.66 6.77 -14.85
CA TYR A 91 12.53 5.71 -14.34
C TYR A 91 11.79 4.37 -14.20
N LYS A 92 10.53 4.28 -14.64
CA LYS A 92 9.67 3.09 -14.58
C LYS A 92 9.70 2.43 -13.20
N ARG A 93 9.56 3.23 -12.12
CA ARG A 93 9.60 2.76 -10.74
C ARG A 93 8.50 3.37 -9.87
N ALA A 94 8.16 2.65 -8.82
CA ALA A 94 7.22 3.09 -7.79
C ALA A 94 7.65 2.52 -6.43
N GLU A 95 6.96 2.95 -5.37
CA GLU A 95 7.03 2.35 -4.05
C GLU A 95 5.65 1.83 -3.66
N VAL A 96 5.58 0.61 -3.11
CA VAL A 96 4.35 0.01 -2.61
C VAL A 96 4.10 0.42 -1.17
N GLY A 97 2.86 0.78 -0.87
CA GLY A 97 2.39 1.02 0.48
C GLY A 97 1.05 0.33 0.72
N TYR A 98 0.80 -0.11 1.94
CA TYR A 98 -0.44 -0.79 2.32
C TYR A 98 -0.67 -0.74 3.82
N GLU A 99 -1.93 -0.81 4.20
CA GLU A 99 -2.38 -1.11 5.56
C GLU A 99 -3.66 -1.94 5.52
N ILE A 100 -3.87 -2.70 6.58
CA ILE A 100 -5.09 -3.49 6.81
C ILE A 100 -5.59 -3.17 8.23
N SER A 101 -6.89 -3.03 8.39
CA SER A 101 -7.55 -2.94 9.69
C SER A 101 -7.09 -4.10 10.59
N HIS A 102 -6.78 -3.79 11.84
CA HIS A 102 -6.29 -4.78 12.82
C HIS A 102 -7.23 -5.97 13.01
N LEU A 103 -8.54 -5.81 12.76
CA LEU A 103 -9.55 -6.87 12.82
C LEU A 103 -9.38 -7.94 11.73
N HIS A 104 -8.60 -7.62 10.69
CA HIS A 104 -8.39 -8.48 9.52
C HIS A 104 -6.95 -8.96 9.36
N TRP A 105 -6.10 -8.76 10.37
CA TRP A 105 -4.72 -9.23 10.34
C TRP A 105 -4.60 -10.75 10.37
N LYS A 106 -3.47 -11.27 9.89
CA LYS A 106 -3.10 -12.70 9.88
C LYS A 106 -4.02 -13.59 9.03
N LYS A 107 -4.86 -13.00 8.18
CA LYS A 107 -5.77 -13.73 7.26
C LYS A 107 -5.22 -13.81 5.82
N GLY A 108 -4.03 -13.26 5.57
CA GLY A 108 -3.38 -13.27 4.24
C GLY A 108 -3.84 -12.17 3.28
N TYR A 109 -4.78 -11.32 3.65
CA TYR A 109 -5.36 -10.29 2.77
C TYR A 109 -4.33 -9.30 2.24
N ALA A 110 -3.37 -8.85 3.07
CA ALA A 110 -2.32 -7.96 2.60
C ALA A 110 -1.48 -8.60 1.49
N THR A 111 -1.04 -9.84 1.66
CA THR A 111 -0.25 -10.56 0.66
C THR A 111 -1.03 -10.74 -0.64
N GLU A 112 -2.32 -11.10 -0.56
CA GLU A 112 -3.20 -11.28 -1.70
C GLU A 112 -3.40 -9.97 -2.48
N ALA A 113 -3.71 -8.87 -1.78
CA ALA A 113 -3.88 -7.56 -2.39
C ALA A 113 -2.58 -7.06 -3.04
N ILE A 114 -1.44 -7.18 -2.33
CA ILE A 114 -0.15 -6.72 -2.85
C ILE A 114 0.25 -7.53 -4.08
N LYS A 115 0.09 -8.85 -4.07
CA LYS A 115 0.36 -9.69 -5.24
C LYS A 115 -0.37 -9.18 -6.47
N THR A 116 -1.65 -8.88 -6.33
CA THR A 116 -2.51 -8.40 -7.44
C THR A 116 -2.05 -7.03 -7.97
N ILE A 117 -1.71 -6.09 -7.09
CA ILE A 117 -1.20 -4.79 -7.57
C ILE A 117 0.22 -4.89 -8.14
N LEU A 118 1.05 -5.85 -7.70
CA LEU A 118 2.37 -6.10 -8.31
C LEU A 118 2.22 -6.58 -9.75
N ASP A 119 1.29 -7.52 -10.04
CA ASP A 119 0.97 -7.92 -11.40
C ASP A 119 0.58 -6.71 -12.25
N PHE A 120 -0.35 -5.89 -11.77
CA PHE A 120 -0.76 -4.66 -12.44
C PHE A 120 0.40 -3.67 -12.63
N GLY A 121 1.25 -3.49 -11.63
CA GLY A 121 2.40 -2.57 -11.69
C GLY A 121 3.44 -2.99 -12.74
N PHE A 122 3.75 -4.28 -12.82
CA PHE A 122 4.74 -4.80 -13.75
C PHE A 122 4.20 -5.00 -15.17
N GLU A 123 2.94 -5.38 -15.32
CA GLU A 123 2.35 -5.70 -16.62
C GLU A 123 1.72 -4.47 -17.27
N GLU A 124 0.78 -3.80 -16.57
CA GLU A 124 -0.01 -2.71 -17.13
C GLU A 124 0.68 -1.34 -17.00
N MET A 125 1.37 -1.08 -15.88
CA MET A 125 2.11 0.18 -15.68
C MET A 125 3.54 0.11 -16.22
N GLU A 126 3.98 -1.05 -16.71
CA GLU A 126 5.33 -1.32 -17.25
C GLU A 126 6.47 -0.94 -16.28
N MET A 127 6.25 -0.99 -14.99
CA MET A 127 7.30 -0.74 -14.00
C MET A 127 8.41 -1.80 -14.12
N ILE A 128 9.66 -1.39 -13.96
CA ILE A 128 10.81 -2.31 -13.94
C ILE A 128 11.28 -2.60 -12.51
N ARG A 129 10.86 -1.74 -11.55
CA ARG A 129 11.21 -1.84 -10.15
C ARG A 129 10.07 -1.32 -9.28
N ILE A 130 9.73 -2.08 -8.23
CA ILE A 130 8.83 -1.66 -7.15
C ILE A 130 9.61 -1.73 -5.84
N GLY A 131 9.73 -0.57 -5.16
CA GLY A 131 10.35 -0.44 -3.85
C GLY A 131 9.35 -0.63 -2.71
N ALA A 132 9.85 -0.87 -1.51
CA ALA A 132 9.08 -0.81 -0.27
C ALA A 132 9.97 -0.28 0.86
N VAL A 133 9.53 0.81 1.49
CA VAL A 133 10.20 1.42 2.63
C VAL A 133 9.58 0.88 3.91
N VAL A 134 10.37 0.28 4.78
CA VAL A 134 9.88 -0.41 5.99
C VAL A 134 10.64 0.07 7.22
N LEU A 135 9.94 0.58 8.23
CA LEU A 135 10.52 0.91 9.54
C LEU A 135 11.22 -0.33 10.15
N LEU A 136 12.36 -0.12 10.79
CA LEU A 136 13.16 -1.20 11.42
C LEU A 136 12.33 -2.11 12.34
N ALA A 137 11.41 -1.52 13.09
CA ALA A 137 10.56 -2.24 14.02
C ALA A 137 9.36 -2.95 13.34
N ASN A 138 9.07 -2.67 12.05
CA ASN A 138 7.90 -3.21 11.34
C ASN A 138 8.16 -4.62 10.80
N SER A 139 8.36 -5.59 11.69
CA SER A 139 8.51 -6.99 11.30
C SER A 139 7.26 -7.59 10.60
N PRO A 140 6.01 -7.15 10.90
CA PRO A 140 4.85 -7.60 10.14
C PRO A 140 4.96 -7.31 8.64
N SER A 141 5.38 -6.10 8.25
CA SER A 141 5.54 -5.74 6.82
C SER A 141 6.60 -6.61 6.14
N ARG A 142 7.75 -6.84 6.78
CA ARG A 142 8.78 -7.74 6.22
C ARG A 142 8.26 -9.17 5.97
N ARG A 143 7.39 -9.69 6.86
CA ARG A 143 6.76 -11.02 6.66
C ARG A 143 5.80 -11.07 5.48
N VAL A 144 5.23 -9.93 5.07
CA VAL A 144 4.39 -9.83 3.87
C VAL A 144 5.26 -9.72 2.61
N LEU A 145 6.32 -8.92 2.65
CA LEU A 145 7.18 -8.63 1.49
C LEU A 145 8.10 -9.80 1.11
N ALA A 146 8.65 -10.50 2.08
CA ALA A 146 9.62 -11.58 1.84
C ALA A 146 9.06 -12.73 0.96
N PRO A 147 7.86 -13.27 1.22
CA PRO A 147 7.27 -14.30 0.35
C PRO A 147 6.95 -13.81 -1.06
N LEU A 148 6.78 -12.50 -1.26
CA LEU A 148 6.56 -11.88 -2.56
C LEU A 148 7.86 -11.64 -3.35
N GLY A 149 9.02 -11.98 -2.75
CA GLY A 149 10.32 -11.90 -3.42
C GLY A 149 11.04 -10.57 -3.26
N PHE A 150 10.54 -9.65 -2.43
CA PHE A 150 11.26 -8.41 -2.14
C PHE A 150 12.59 -8.70 -1.44
N LYS A 151 13.64 -8.04 -1.92
CA LYS A 151 15.00 -8.12 -1.37
C LYS A 151 15.34 -6.87 -0.59
N GLU A 152 16.00 -7.03 0.55
CA GLU A 152 16.57 -5.94 1.33
C GLU A 152 17.78 -5.36 0.61
N GLU A 153 17.83 -4.03 0.44
CA GLU A 153 18.94 -3.33 -0.21
C GLU A 153 19.81 -2.54 0.76
N GLY A 154 19.23 -2.10 1.88
CA GLY A 154 19.99 -1.38 2.88
C GLY A 154 19.17 -0.41 3.71
N MET A 155 19.82 0.20 4.68
CA MET A 155 19.23 1.14 5.61
C MET A 155 19.36 2.58 5.09
N LEU A 156 18.24 3.32 5.15
CA LEU A 156 18.19 4.76 4.93
C LEU A 156 17.99 5.44 6.28
N ARG A 157 18.99 6.24 6.68
CA ARG A 157 19.00 6.90 7.99
C ARG A 157 18.11 8.15 7.99
N ASN A 158 17.33 8.34 9.08
CA ASN A 158 16.45 9.50 9.25
C ASN A 158 15.54 9.77 8.04
N TYR A 159 15.03 8.71 7.42
CA TYR A 159 14.35 8.79 6.13
C TYR A 159 12.89 9.23 6.26
N ILE A 160 12.23 8.88 7.35
CA ILE A 160 10.86 9.31 7.65
C ILE A 160 10.79 9.94 9.04
N ILE A 161 9.72 10.72 9.27
CA ILE A 161 9.39 11.23 10.60
C ILE A 161 8.15 10.48 11.07
N GLN A 162 8.22 9.87 12.25
CA GLN A 162 7.11 9.24 12.94
C GLN A 162 7.02 9.82 14.35
N ASP A 163 5.87 10.34 14.75
CA ASP A 163 5.67 11.00 16.06
C ASP A 163 6.70 12.13 16.34
N ASN A 164 7.01 12.94 15.34
CA ASN A 164 8.05 13.97 15.36
C ASN A 164 9.49 13.45 15.62
N ILE A 165 9.72 12.15 15.47
CA ILE A 165 11.03 11.52 15.65
C ILE A 165 11.53 11.07 14.28
N PRO A 166 12.76 11.48 13.86
CA PRO A 166 13.40 10.94 12.68
C PRO A 166 13.67 9.44 12.86
N CYS A 167 13.26 8.64 11.89
CA CYS A 167 13.35 7.19 11.95
C CYS A 167 14.12 6.64 10.75
N ASP A 168 14.95 5.63 11.04
CA ASP A 168 15.62 4.84 10.03
C ASP A 168 14.65 3.81 9.45
N VAL A 169 14.84 3.50 8.18
CA VAL A 169 14.05 2.52 7.45
C VAL A 169 14.95 1.56 6.69
N ILE A 170 14.42 0.41 6.34
CA ILE A 170 15.04 -0.50 5.38
C ILE A 170 14.34 -0.34 4.04
N MET A 171 15.12 -0.09 3.00
CA MET A 171 14.67 -0.15 1.62
C MET A 171 14.66 -1.60 1.15
N HIS A 172 13.53 -2.02 0.62
CA HIS A 172 13.36 -3.29 -0.08
C HIS A 172 13.01 -3.02 -1.53
N SER A 173 13.28 -3.97 -2.40
CA SER A 173 12.87 -3.88 -3.80
C SER A 173 12.53 -5.23 -4.40
N LEU A 174 11.71 -5.15 -5.45
CA LEU A 174 11.39 -6.26 -6.34
C LEU A 174 11.54 -5.78 -7.78
N LEU A 175 12.27 -6.53 -8.60
CA LEU A 175 12.46 -6.22 -10.01
C LEU A 175 11.47 -7.04 -10.87
N LYS A 176 11.04 -6.45 -12.00
CA LYS A 176 10.12 -7.12 -12.94
C LYS A 176 10.59 -8.52 -13.35
N GLU A 177 11.85 -8.65 -13.67
CA GLU A 177 12.42 -9.95 -14.07
C GLU A 177 12.43 -11.01 -12.95
N GLU A 178 12.53 -10.59 -11.69
CA GLU A 178 12.44 -11.47 -10.53
C GLU A 178 11.00 -11.92 -10.30
N TRP A 179 10.04 -11.00 -10.45
CA TRP A 179 8.61 -11.27 -10.35
C TRP A 179 8.16 -12.30 -11.38
N ILE A 180 8.51 -12.09 -12.67
CA ILE A 180 8.18 -13.01 -13.75
C ILE A 180 8.74 -14.41 -13.47
N LYS A 181 10.02 -14.53 -13.05
CA LYS A 181 10.64 -15.82 -12.73
C LYS A 181 9.97 -16.55 -11.57
N SER A 182 9.39 -15.83 -10.60
CA SER A 182 8.67 -16.41 -9.45
C SER A 182 7.26 -16.89 -9.81
N SER A 183 6.61 -16.24 -10.78
CA SER A 183 5.25 -16.59 -11.24
C SER A 183 5.18 -17.89 -12.06
N TYR A 184 6.34 -18.37 -12.55
CA TYR A 184 6.45 -19.64 -13.27
C TYR A 184 6.87 -20.82 -12.39
N ARG A 185 6.92 -20.67 -11.07
CA ARG A 185 7.19 -21.74 -10.10
C ARG A 185 5.95 -22.07 -9.28
#